data_9ece398f55b3c1e338266a4b82a54ea3
#
_entry.id   9ece398f55b3c1e338266a4b82a54ea3
#
_cell.length_a   1.000
_cell.length_b   1.000
_cell.length_c   1.000
_cell.angle_alpha   90.00
_cell.angle_beta   90.00
_cell.angle_gamma   90.00
#
_symmetry.space_group_name_H-M   'P 1'
#
loop_
_entity.id
_entity.type
_entity.pdbx_description
1 polymer ?
#
loop_
_entity_poly.entity_id
_entity_poly.type
_entity_poly.pdbx_seq_one_letter_code
_entity_poly.pdbx_strand_id
1 'polypeptide(L)'
;MKPIICIAGPTASGKSAWAIQIAKSFSGEIINTDALQVYSELNIISARPSKSEMLSAPHHLFGHVDSNFRYSVGNWISEVENLIIDILARGKSPILTGGTGLYFRSLIEGIAKIPIIPSDIILETNKFQEQNGVEGLRNLAEKLDPKAANRVLGKDPHRLMRIINVYKATNKPISFWQENTKPVVPRIFCHCAVLLPERQKLYDAINNRFDLMMKKGLLNEAERIFTKNIDPSLPIMKAIGLREFFPYFSGDISLDEAVHLAKRNSRRFAKRQFTWFRGQLKNWYEIKTEVQRKNFEEIIPHKV
;
A
#
# COMPACT_ATOMS: atom_id res chain seq x y z
N MET A 1 -6.13 26.41 -9.02
CA MET A 1 -6.51 25.17 -8.28
C MET A 1 -5.40 24.87 -7.28
N LYS A 2 -5.71 24.47 -6.04
CA LYS A 2 -4.67 24.08 -5.08
C LYS A 2 -3.91 22.83 -5.55
N PRO A 3 -2.59 22.73 -5.31
CA PRO A 3 -1.79 21.58 -5.76
C PRO A 3 -2.20 20.29 -5.05
N ILE A 4 -2.21 19.18 -5.78
CA ILE A 4 -2.31 17.84 -5.23
C ILE A 4 -0.89 17.31 -5.06
N ILE A 5 -0.51 16.94 -3.83
CA ILE A 5 0.86 16.56 -3.51
C ILE A 5 0.90 15.08 -3.15
N CYS A 6 1.77 14.32 -3.82
CA CYS A 6 1.95 12.88 -3.58
C CYS A 6 3.34 12.59 -3.02
N ILE A 7 3.40 12.00 -1.83
CA ILE A 7 4.64 11.68 -1.11
C ILE A 7 4.72 10.18 -0.90
N ALA A 8 5.41 9.49 -1.79
CA ALA A 8 5.67 8.07 -1.68
C ALA A 8 7.00 7.78 -0.97
N GLY A 9 7.15 6.60 -0.41
CA GLY A 9 8.42 6.15 0.14
C GLY A 9 8.30 4.85 0.93
N PRO A 10 9.39 4.11 1.11
CA PRO A 10 9.38 2.89 1.91
C PRO A 10 9.04 3.18 3.37
N THR A 11 8.71 2.12 4.08
CA THR A 11 8.51 2.22 5.54
C THR A 11 9.76 2.79 6.19
N ALA A 12 9.60 3.63 7.23
CA ALA A 12 10.65 4.34 7.97
C ALA A 12 11.48 5.36 7.15
N SER A 13 11.02 5.82 5.97
CA SER A 13 11.71 6.83 5.17
C SER A 13 11.52 8.29 5.66
N GLY A 14 10.70 8.52 6.69
CA GLY A 14 10.39 9.87 7.18
C GLY A 14 9.24 10.59 6.44
N LYS A 15 8.55 9.90 5.51
CA LYS A 15 7.48 10.50 4.69
C LYS A 15 6.34 11.13 5.51
N SER A 16 5.91 10.51 6.63
CA SER A 16 4.78 11.01 7.42
C SER A 16 5.11 12.34 8.10
N ALA A 17 6.29 12.46 8.69
CA ALA A 17 6.74 13.71 9.29
C ALA A 17 6.85 14.83 8.24
N TRP A 18 7.36 14.50 7.07
CA TRP A 18 7.44 15.47 5.96
C TRP A 18 6.06 15.84 5.42
N ALA A 19 5.13 14.90 5.31
CA ALA A 19 3.75 15.19 4.90
C ALA A 19 3.06 16.18 5.86
N ILE A 20 3.31 16.09 7.17
CA ILE A 20 2.81 17.05 8.17
C ILE A 20 3.42 18.44 7.95
N GLN A 21 4.72 18.55 7.65
CA GLN A 21 5.36 19.82 7.34
C GLN A 21 4.75 20.45 6.09
N ILE A 22 4.60 19.69 5.02
CA ILE A 22 3.95 20.11 3.77
C ILE A 22 2.48 20.54 4.04
N ALA A 23 1.74 19.79 4.87
CA ALA A 23 0.36 20.15 5.21
C ALA A 23 0.26 21.52 5.88
N LYS A 24 1.20 21.85 6.77
CA LYS A 24 1.27 23.17 7.39
C LYS A 24 1.62 24.26 6.39
N SER A 25 2.60 24.05 5.52
CA SER A 25 3.06 25.05 4.54
C SER A 25 2.04 25.34 3.44
N PHE A 26 1.28 24.32 3.01
CA PHE A 26 0.33 24.43 1.89
C PHE A 26 -1.13 24.46 2.33
N SER A 27 -1.42 24.63 3.63
CA SER A 27 -2.78 24.57 4.19
C SER A 27 -3.50 23.29 3.72
N GLY A 28 -2.80 22.15 3.80
CA GLY A 28 -3.24 20.89 3.23
C GLY A 28 -3.84 19.92 4.24
N GLU A 29 -4.44 18.85 3.73
CA GLU A 29 -4.99 17.75 4.49
C GLU A 29 -4.38 16.43 4.02
N ILE A 30 -4.02 15.58 4.95
CA ILE A 30 -3.26 14.34 4.69
C ILE A 30 -4.22 13.19 4.42
N ILE A 31 -3.97 12.49 3.32
CA ILE A 31 -4.73 11.30 2.91
C ILE A 31 -3.81 10.08 2.96
N ASN A 32 -4.25 9.05 3.65
CA ASN A 32 -3.52 7.79 3.75
C ASN A 32 -3.42 7.05 2.40
N THR A 33 -2.20 6.66 2.06
CA THR A 33 -1.89 5.83 0.88
C THR A 33 -1.13 4.57 1.29
N ASP A 34 -1.55 3.96 2.41
CA ASP A 34 -1.01 2.70 2.93
C ASP A 34 -2.14 1.71 3.19
N ALA A 35 -2.05 0.52 2.58
CA ALA A 35 -3.10 -0.50 2.63
C ALA A 35 -3.30 -1.15 4.01
N LEU A 36 -2.39 -0.95 4.95
CA LEU A 36 -2.49 -1.51 6.30
C LEU A 36 -2.91 -0.47 7.33
N GLN A 37 -2.56 0.80 7.13
CA GLN A 37 -2.95 1.88 8.03
C GLN A 37 -4.46 2.22 7.97
N VAL A 38 -5.19 1.64 7.05
CA VAL A 38 -6.67 1.76 6.97
C VAL A 38 -7.38 0.99 8.08
N TYR A 39 -6.78 -0.10 8.58
CA TYR A 39 -7.42 -0.97 9.55
C TYR A 39 -7.41 -0.37 10.97
N SER A 40 -8.58 -0.35 11.61
CA SER A 40 -8.77 0.22 12.95
C SER A 40 -7.88 -0.42 14.00
N GLU A 41 -7.62 -1.71 13.92
CA GLU A 41 -6.88 -2.49 14.90
C GLU A 41 -5.36 -2.43 14.76
N LEU A 42 -4.86 -2.04 13.58
CA LEU A 42 -3.44 -1.87 13.34
C LEU A 42 -3.02 -0.42 13.66
N ASN A 43 -2.70 -0.15 14.90
CA ASN A 43 -2.23 1.18 15.31
C ASN A 43 -0.69 1.22 15.39
N ILE A 44 -0.11 0.43 16.27
CA ILE A 44 1.33 0.40 16.51
C ILE A 44 2.04 -0.35 15.39
N ILE A 45 1.56 -1.54 15.05
CA ILE A 45 2.15 -2.41 14.01
C ILE A 45 2.23 -1.71 12.65
N SER A 46 1.19 -0.96 12.28
CA SER A 46 1.20 -0.22 11.01
C SER A 46 1.97 1.10 11.07
N ALA A 47 2.43 1.51 12.25
CA ALA A 47 3.00 2.83 12.51
C ALA A 47 2.05 3.96 12.06
N ARG A 48 0.76 3.83 12.37
CA ARG A 48 -0.25 4.86 12.10
C ARG A 48 0.11 6.15 12.84
N PRO A 49 -0.19 7.33 12.30
CA PRO A 49 0.04 8.59 12.97
C PRO A 49 -0.56 8.61 14.38
N SER A 50 0.21 9.12 15.34
CA SER A 50 -0.21 9.30 16.72
C SER A 50 -1.30 10.37 16.83
N LYS A 51 -2.03 10.40 17.95
CA LYS A 51 -3.04 11.44 18.20
C LYS A 51 -2.47 12.86 18.10
N SER A 52 -1.24 13.09 18.58
CA SER A 52 -0.57 14.39 18.48
C SER A 52 -0.21 14.76 17.05
N GLU A 53 0.20 13.81 16.22
CA GLU A 53 0.45 14.04 14.80
C GLU A 53 -0.86 14.32 14.06
N MET A 54 -1.93 13.62 14.36
CA MET A 54 -3.26 13.86 13.76
C MET A 54 -3.87 15.22 14.14
N LEU A 55 -3.52 15.76 15.29
CA LEU A 55 -3.89 17.13 15.69
C LEU A 55 -3.10 18.22 14.95
N SER A 56 -1.94 17.87 14.38
CA SER A 56 -1.07 18.81 13.66
C SER A 56 -1.59 19.19 12.27
N ALA A 57 -2.39 18.34 11.65
CA ALA A 57 -3.08 18.53 10.36
C ALA A 57 -4.24 17.54 10.27
N PRO A 58 -5.31 17.82 9.51
CA PRO A 58 -6.36 16.84 9.26
C PRO A 58 -5.81 15.59 8.54
N HIS A 59 -6.18 14.41 9.04
CA HIS A 59 -5.76 13.11 8.49
C HIS A 59 -6.98 12.28 8.11
N HIS A 60 -6.98 11.72 6.92
CA HIS A 60 -8.09 10.97 6.35
C HIS A 60 -7.68 9.54 5.96
N LEU A 61 -8.63 8.62 6.02
CA LEU A 61 -8.49 7.21 5.66
C LEU A 61 -7.48 6.44 6.53
N PHE A 62 -7.37 6.81 7.80
CA PHE A 62 -6.57 6.10 8.79
C PHE A 62 -7.48 5.39 9.79
N GLY A 63 -7.33 4.07 9.95
CA GLY A 63 -8.01 3.28 10.98
C GLY A 63 -9.53 3.30 10.90
N HIS A 64 -10.12 3.37 9.72
CA HIS A 64 -11.56 3.45 9.48
C HIS A 64 -12.19 2.14 9.00
N VAL A 65 -11.36 1.13 8.73
CA VAL A 65 -11.78 -0.17 8.19
C VAL A 65 -11.75 -1.23 9.29
N ASP A 66 -12.81 -2.04 9.37
CA ASP A 66 -12.88 -3.21 10.26
C ASP A 66 -11.91 -4.31 9.81
N SER A 67 -11.36 -5.06 10.77
CA SER A 67 -10.40 -6.14 10.54
C SER A 67 -10.93 -7.27 9.66
N ASN A 68 -12.23 -7.53 9.68
CA ASN A 68 -12.88 -8.58 8.90
C ASN A 68 -13.24 -8.12 7.47
N PHE A 69 -13.04 -6.86 7.16
CA PHE A 69 -13.34 -6.34 5.82
C PHE A 69 -12.14 -6.48 4.88
N ARG A 70 -12.40 -7.06 3.71
CA ARG A 70 -11.40 -7.17 2.63
C ARG A 70 -11.29 -5.85 1.85
N TYR A 71 -10.53 -4.91 2.42
CA TYR A 71 -10.32 -3.62 1.77
C TYR A 71 -9.39 -3.74 0.57
N SER A 72 -9.83 -3.22 -0.57
CA SER A 72 -9.15 -3.29 -1.85
C SER A 72 -8.68 -1.93 -2.34
N VAL A 73 -7.80 -1.92 -3.35
CA VAL A 73 -7.45 -0.68 -4.06
C VAL A 73 -8.66 -0.01 -4.71
N GLY A 74 -9.67 -0.77 -5.12
CA GLY A 74 -10.93 -0.25 -5.68
C GLY A 74 -11.73 0.52 -4.63
N ASN A 75 -11.85 -0.01 -3.39
CA ASN A 75 -12.48 0.71 -2.28
C ASN A 75 -11.73 2.02 -1.99
N TRP A 76 -10.40 1.96 -1.89
CA TRP A 76 -9.58 3.13 -1.63
C TRP A 76 -9.74 4.21 -2.73
N ILE A 77 -9.77 3.84 -4.00
CA ILE A 77 -9.96 4.77 -5.12
C ILE A 77 -11.31 5.48 -5.01
N SER A 78 -12.39 4.74 -4.72
CA SER A 78 -13.73 5.32 -4.57
C SER A 78 -13.80 6.35 -3.44
N GLU A 79 -13.15 6.07 -2.31
CA GLU A 79 -13.12 7.00 -1.17
C GLU A 79 -12.22 8.20 -1.43
N VAL A 80 -11.01 7.98 -2.00
CA VAL A 80 -10.03 9.05 -2.20
C VAL A 80 -10.47 10.05 -3.29
N GLU A 81 -11.19 9.59 -4.31
CA GLU A 81 -11.72 10.46 -5.38
C GLU A 81 -12.64 11.54 -4.79
N ASN A 82 -13.63 11.13 -4.01
CA ASN A 82 -14.57 12.04 -3.35
C ASN A 82 -13.86 12.97 -2.36
N LEU A 83 -12.91 12.43 -1.61
CA LEU A 83 -12.16 13.19 -0.61
C LEU A 83 -11.27 14.27 -1.25
N ILE A 84 -10.61 13.98 -2.37
CA ILE A 84 -9.82 14.98 -3.11
C ILE A 84 -10.71 16.11 -3.59
N ILE A 85 -11.88 15.80 -4.15
CA ILE A 85 -12.85 16.81 -4.61
C ILE A 85 -13.29 17.71 -3.45
N ASP A 86 -13.65 17.11 -2.30
CA ASP A 86 -14.09 17.85 -1.12
C ASP A 86 -12.97 18.77 -0.56
N ILE A 87 -11.77 18.26 -0.42
CA ILE A 87 -10.61 19.03 0.08
C ILE A 87 -10.32 20.22 -0.86
N LEU A 88 -10.33 20.01 -2.18
CA LEU A 88 -10.12 21.06 -3.15
C LEU A 88 -11.24 22.09 -3.12
N ALA A 89 -12.51 21.68 -2.96
CA ALA A 89 -13.66 22.57 -2.84
C ALA A 89 -13.57 23.49 -1.61
N ARG A 90 -12.95 23.01 -0.52
CA ARG A 90 -12.66 23.81 0.69
C ARG A 90 -11.41 24.72 0.53
N GLY A 91 -10.80 24.77 -0.65
CA GLY A 91 -9.61 25.57 -0.91
C GLY A 91 -8.35 25.04 -0.21
N LYS A 92 -8.28 23.75 0.08
CA LYS A 92 -7.15 23.07 0.71
C LYS A 92 -6.39 22.20 -0.28
N SER A 93 -5.14 21.83 0.06
CA SER A 93 -4.30 20.96 -0.76
C SER A 93 -4.42 19.51 -0.30
N PRO A 94 -4.86 18.55 -1.14
CA PRO A 94 -4.79 17.14 -0.82
C PRO A 94 -3.33 16.66 -0.80
N ILE A 95 -2.89 16.03 0.30
CA ILE A 95 -1.53 15.50 0.47
C ILE A 95 -1.62 14.00 0.68
N LEU A 96 -1.34 13.25 -0.38
CA LEU A 96 -1.37 11.79 -0.34
C LEU A 96 -0.02 11.25 0.13
N THR A 97 -0.01 10.48 1.22
CA THR A 97 1.24 9.92 1.74
C THR A 97 1.10 8.46 2.13
N GLY A 98 2.08 7.63 1.76
CA GLY A 98 2.07 6.22 2.12
C GLY A 98 3.14 5.37 1.46
N GLY A 99 3.08 4.06 1.77
CA GLY A 99 4.03 3.05 1.28
C GLY A 99 3.46 2.12 0.21
N THR A 100 2.16 2.22 -0.13
CA THR A 100 1.50 1.34 -1.09
C THR A 100 1.57 1.95 -2.49
N GLY A 101 2.62 1.61 -3.23
CA GLY A 101 2.85 2.16 -4.56
C GLY A 101 1.70 1.92 -5.54
N LEU A 102 1.02 0.77 -5.44
CA LEU A 102 -0.16 0.47 -6.26
C LEU A 102 -1.27 1.51 -6.11
N TYR A 103 -1.48 2.08 -4.92
CA TYR A 103 -2.48 3.12 -4.69
C TYR A 103 -2.15 4.38 -5.48
N PHE A 104 -0.92 4.87 -5.41
CA PHE A 104 -0.47 6.01 -6.20
C PHE A 104 -0.60 5.77 -7.70
N ARG A 105 -0.16 4.60 -8.15
CA ARG A 105 -0.27 4.24 -9.56
C ARG A 105 -1.73 4.19 -10.02
N SER A 106 -2.60 3.58 -9.23
CA SER A 106 -4.03 3.49 -9.55
C SER A 106 -4.72 4.86 -9.59
N LEU A 107 -4.30 5.80 -8.75
CA LEU A 107 -4.80 7.17 -8.75
C LEU A 107 -4.42 7.92 -10.05
N ILE A 108 -3.16 7.80 -10.48
CA ILE A 108 -2.56 8.62 -11.53
C ILE A 108 -2.69 7.97 -12.93
N GLU A 109 -2.62 6.65 -13.00
CA GLU A 109 -2.72 5.89 -14.26
C GLU A 109 -4.10 5.25 -14.45
N GLY A 110 -4.90 5.19 -13.37
CA GLY A 110 -6.19 4.51 -13.36
C GLY A 110 -6.10 3.04 -12.94
N ILE A 111 -7.26 2.48 -12.65
CA ILE A 111 -7.43 1.06 -12.35
C ILE A 111 -8.59 0.48 -13.15
N ALA A 112 -8.40 -0.70 -13.67
CA ALA A 112 -9.44 -1.42 -14.41
C ALA A 112 -10.68 -1.69 -13.52
N LYS A 113 -11.83 -1.17 -13.91
CA LYS A 113 -13.12 -1.40 -13.22
C LYS A 113 -13.67 -2.79 -13.58
N ILE A 114 -12.99 -3.82 -13.06
CA ILE A 114 -13.39 -5.22 -13.28
C ILE A 114 -14.56 -5.54 -12.36
N PRO A 115 -15.63 -6.20 -12.85
CA PRO A 115 -16.72 -6.68 -12.01
C PRO A 115 -16.26 -7.60 -10.88
N ILE A 116 -17.08 -7.76 -9.85
CA ILE A 116 -16.84 -8.70 -8.76
C ILE A 116 -16.75 -10.11 -9.35
N ILE A 117 -15.69 -10.83 -9.00
CA ILE A 117 -15.53 -12.23 -9.41
C ILE A 117 -16.33 -13.10 -8.45
N PRO A 118 -17.27 -13.91 -8.96
CA PRO A 118 -18.01 -14.87 -8.15
C PRO A 118 -17.09 -15.85 -7.41
N SER A 119 -17.49 -16.24 -6.20
CA SER A 119 -16.68 -17.12 -5.34
C SER A 119 -16.50 -18.53 -5.89
N ASP A 120 -17.48 -19.04 -6.61
CA ASP A 120 -17.44 -20.34 -7.32
C ASP A 120 -16.32 -20.37 -8.37
N ILE A 121 -16.15 -19.31 -9.16
CA ILE A 121 -15.06 -19.17 -10.12
C ILE A 121 -13.70 -19.17 -9.43
N ILE A 122 -13.59 -18.49 -8.27
CA ILE A 122 -12.34 -18.48 -7.49
C ILE A 122 -12.03 -19.88 -6.98
N LEU A 123 -13.03 -20.59 -6.45
CA LEU A 123 -12.89 -21.96 -5.94
C LEU A 123 -12.50 -22.94 -7.06
N GLU A 124 -13.13 -22.82 -8.22
CA GLU A 124 -12.80 -23.64 -9.40
C GLU A 124 -11.35 -23.43 -9.84
N THR A 125 -10.89 -22.18 -9.87
CA THR A 125 -9.51 -21.88 -10.27
C THR A 125 -8.48 -22.33 -9.22
N ASN A 126 -8.83 -22.29 -7.93
CA ASN A 126 -8.00 -22.87 -6.88
C ASN A 126 -7.85 -24.38 -7.04
N LYS A 127 -8.97 -25.11 -7.26
CA LYS A 127 -8.93 -26.54 -7.53
C LYS A 127 -8.12 -26.87 -8.78
N PHE A 128 -8.26 -26.07 -9.83
CA PHE A 128 -7.47 -26.24 -11.05
C PHE A 128 -5.96 -26.07 -10.75
N GLN A 129 -5.58 -25.09 -9.91
CA GLN A 129 -4.19 -24.90 -9.47
C GLN A 129 -3.66 -26.10 -8.69
N GLU A 130 -4.46 -26.65 -7.78
CA GLU A 130 -4.07 -27.83 -6.97
C GLU A 130 -3.80 -29.05 -7.87
N GLN A 131 -4.59 -29.24 -8.92
CA GLN A 131 -4.47 -30.38 -9.84
C GLN A 131 -3.36 -30.20 -10.89
N ASN A 132 -3.17 -29.00 -11.41
CA ASN A 132 -2.31 -28.76 -12.57
C ASN A 132 -1.06 -27.90 -12.26
N GLY A 133 -0.91 -27.44 -11.02
CA GLY A 133 0.20 -26.61 -10.62
C GLY A 133 0.26 -25.24 -11.31
N VAL A 134 1.40 -24.57 -11.14
CA VAL A 134 1.60 -23.22 -11.73
C VAL A 134 1.76 -23.27 -13.24
N GLU A 135 2.32 -24.34 -13.79
CA GLU A 135 2.48 -24.51 -15.25
C GLU A 135 1.11 -24.65 -15.94
N GLY A 136 0.19 -25.40 -15.35
CA GLY A 136 -1.19 -25.50 -15.85
C GLY A 136 -1.89 -24.14 -15.84
N LEU A 137 -1.72 -23.35 -14.77
CA LEU A 137 -2.25 -21.98 -14.71
C LEU A 137 -1.66 -21.10 -15.81
N ARG A 138 -0.35 -21.19 -16.07
CA ARG A 138 0.31 -20.42 -17.13
C ARG A 138 -0.24 -20.75 -18.49
N ASN A 139 -0.30 -22.04 -18.84
CA ASN A 139 -0.82 -22.50 -20.12
C ASN A 139 -2.28 -22.03 -20.35
N LEU A 140 -3.10 -22.08 -19.30
CA LEU A 140 -4.48 -21.60 -19.39
C LEU A 140 -4.57 -20.09 -19.51
N ALA A 141 -3.79 -19.35 -18.73
CA ALA A 141 -3.74 -17.88 -18.79
C ALA A 141 -3.26 -17.38 -20.15
N GLU A 142 -2.26 -18.04 -20.77
CA GLU A 142 -1.77 -17.72 -22.11
C GLU A 142 -2.81 -17.96 -23.21
N LYS A 143 -3.64 -18.98 -23.06
CA LYS A 143 -4.78 -19.23 -23.98
C LYS A 143 -5.86 -18.17 -23.86
N LEU A 144 -6.16 -17.70 -22.63
CA LEU A 144 -7.25 -16.78 -22.36
C LEU A 144 -6.86 -15.30 -22.56
N ASP A 145 -5.61 -14.94 -22.23
CA ASP A 145 -5.09 -13.58 -22.36
C ASP A 145 -3.55 -13.61 -22.51
N PRO A 146 -3.03 -13.89 -23.72
CA PRO A 146 -1.60 -13.95 -23.96
C PRO A 146 -0.89 -12.64 -23.63
N LYS A 147 -1.55 -11.50 -23.84
CA LYS A 147 -0.99 -10.16 -23.56
C LYS A 147 -0.75 -9.95 -22.06
N ALA A 148 -1.68 -10.34 -21.20
CA ALA A 148 -1.52 -10.24 -19.77
C ALA A 148 -0.59 -11.33 -19.21
N ALA A 149 -0.69 -12.57 -19.71
CA ALA A 149 0.14 -13.68 -19.28
C ALA A 149 1.64 -13.41 -19.50
N ASN A 150 2.02 -12.86 -20.65
CA ASN A 150 3.40 -12.47 -20.96
C ASN A 150 3.99 -11.40 -20.04
N ARG A 151 3.15 -10.60 -19.37
CA ARG A 151 3.59 -9.61 -18.38
C ARG A 151 3.83 -10.21 -17.00
N VAL A 152 3.38 -11.44 -16.75
CA VAL A 152 3.61 -12.14 -15.49
C VAL A 152 4.98 -12.77 -15.50
N LEU A 153 5.94 -12.10 -14.85
CA LEU A 153 7.30 -12.60 -14.72
C LEU A 153 7.36 -13.74 -13.71
N GLY A 154 8.09 -14.80 -14.05
CA GLY A 154 8.30 -15.95 -13.18
C GLY A 154 7.02 -16.77 -12.93
N LYS A 155 6.97 -17.42 -11.77
CA LYS A 155 5.89 -18.35 -11.37
C LYS A 155 4.98 -17.70 -10.32
N ASP A 156 4.30 -16.58 -10.65
CA ASP A 156 3.34 -15.92 -9.75
C ASP A 156 1.91 -16.48 -9.96
N PRO A 157 1.47 -17.45 -9.13
CA PRO A 157 0.17 -18.09 -9.30
C PRO A 157 -0.99 -17.12 -9.09
N HIS A 158 -0.86 -16.15 -8.18
CA HIS A 158 -1.95 -15.22 -7.89
C HIS A 158 -2.28 -14.33 -9.10
N ARG A 159 -1.24 -13.87 -9.82
CA ARG A 159 -1.45 -13.10 -11.06
C ARG A 159 -2.03 -13.92 -12.18
N LEU A 160 -1.57 -15.17 -12.35
CA LEU A 160 -2.11 -16.09 -13.34
C LEU A 160 -3.57 -16.42 -13.04
N MET A 161 -3.90 -16.79 -11.81
CA MET A 161 -5.29 -17.00 -11.38
C MET A 161 -6.17 -15.76 -11.60
N ARG A 162 -5.65 -14.56 -11.36
CA ARG A 162 -6.40 -13.34 -11.61
C ARG A 162 -6.79 -13.18 -13.08
N ILE A 163 -5.89 -13.51 -14.02
CA ILE A 163 -6.16 -13.48 -15.47
C ILE A 163 -7.30 -14.45 -15.78
N ILE A 164 -7.20 -15.68 -15.30
CA ILE A 164 -8.20 -16.74 -15.53
C ILE A 164 -9.55 -16.35 -14.95
N ASN A 165 -9.58 -15.91 -13.69
CA ASN A 165 -10.80 -15.55 -12.98
C ASN A 165 -11.55 -14.39 -13.67
N VAL A 166 -10.81 -13.36 -14.13
CA VAL A 166 -11.43 -12.25 -14.86
C VAL A 166 -12.04 -12.71 -16.14
N TYR A 167 -11.34 -13.54 -16.93
CA TYR A 167 -11.88 -14.06 -18.18
C TYR A 167 -13.13 -14.93 -17.95
N LYS A 168 -13.08 -15.86 -16.99
CA LYS A 168 -14.23 -16.73 -16.66
C LYS A 168 -15.45 -15.94 -16.19
N ALA A 169 -15.24 -14.88 -15.39
CA ALA A 169 -16.33 -14.07 -14.87
C ALA A 169 -16.94 -13.10 -15.88
N THR A 170 -16.19 -12.68 -16.89
CA THR A 170 -16.59 -11.54 -17.75
C THR A 170 -16.61 -11.86 -19.25
N ASN A 171 -16.11 -13.02 -19.65
CA ASN A 171 -15.84 -13.38 -21.05
C ASN A 171 -14.94 -12.37 -21.79
N LYS A 172 -14.17 -11.57 -21.03
CA LYS A 172 -13.23 -10.58 -21.58
C LYS A 172 -11.87 -10.74 -20.92
N PRO A 173 -10.75 -10.64 -21.68
CA PRO A 173 -9.42 -10.73 -21.14
C PRO A 173 -9.15 -9.55 -20.19
N ILE A 174 -8.31 -9.73 -19.16
CA ILE A 174 -7.97 -8.65 -18.22
C ILE A 174 -7.25 -7.50 -18.93
N SER A 175 -6.52 -7.78 -20.00
CA SER A 175 -5.86 -6.76 -20.83
C SER A 175 -6.86 -5.78 -21.44
N PHE A 176 -8.04 -6.23 -21.87
CA PHE A 176 -9.13 -5.38 -22.35
C PHE A 176 -9.56 -4.35 -21.28
N TRP A 177 -9.75 -4.80 -20.04
CA TRP A 177 -10.15 -3.93 -18.94
C TRP A 177 -9.05 -2.91 -18.58
N GLN A 178 -7.78 -3.35 -18.66
CA GLN A 178 -6.62 -2.49 -18.36
C GLN A 178 -6.40 -1.40 -19.40
N GLU A 179 -6.71 -1.63 -20.65
CA GLU A 179 -6.56 -0.65 -21.75
C GLU A 179 -7.62 0.47 -21.69
N ASN A 180 -8.75 0.19 -21.05
CA ASN A 180 -9.85 1.14 -20.91
C ASN A 180 -9.86 1.85 -19.56
N THR A 181 -8.70 1.98 -18.90
CA THR A 181 -8.58 2.71 -17.64
C THR A 181 -8.43 4.22 -17.87
N LYS A 182 -8.99 5.00 -16.95
CA LYS A 182 -8.78 6.44 -16.89
C LYS A 182 -8.19 6.82 -15.53
N PRO A 183 -7.24 7.77 -15.49
CA PRO A 183 -6.75 8.28 -14.23
C PRO A 183 -7.88 8.95 -13.43
N VAL A 184 -7.85 8.77 -12.11
CA VAL A 184 -8.75 9.51 -11.21
C VAL A 184 -8.31 10.96 -11.14
N VAL A 185 -6.99 11.17 -11.01
CA VAL A 185 -6.37 12.50 -11.05
C VAL A 185 -5.32 12.49 -12.16
N PRO A 186 -5.47 13.34 -13.20
CA PRO A 186 -4.45 13.47 -14.23
C PRO A 186 -3.09 13.87 -13.63
N ARG A 187 -2.03 13.22 -14.09
CA ARG A 187 -0.66 13.43 -13.56
C ARG A 187 -0.21 14.89 -13.56
N ILE A 188 -0.68 15.66 -14.51
CA ILE A 188 -0.35 17.09 -14.67
C ILE A 188 -0.77 17.95 -13.46
N PHE A 189 -1.77 17.51 -12.69
CA PHE A 189 -2.24 18.22 -11.50
C PHE A 189 -1.53 17.76 -10.22
N CYS A 190 -0.63 16.79 -10.32
CA CYS A 190 0.05 16.18 -9.17
C CYS A 190 1.53 16.57 -9.10
N HIS A 191 1.94 17.07 -7.94
CA HIS A 191 3.35 17.21 -7.57
C HIS A 191 3.78 15.94 -6.82
N CYS A 192 4.60 15.13 -7.45
CA CYS A 192 4.90 13.78 -6.95
C CYS A 192 6.37 13.63 -6.59
N ALA A 193 6.61 13.23 -5.35
CA ALA A 193 7.94 12.91 -4.84
C ALA A 193 8.00 11.51 -4.24
N VAL A 194 9.15 10.87 -4.36
CA VAL A 194 9.45 9.58 -3.74
C VAL A 194 10.71 9.67 -2.90
N LEU A 195 10.59 9.36 -1.61
CA LEU A 195 11.72 9.30 -0.70
C LEU A 195 12.46 7.98 -0.88
N LEU A 196 13.73 8.05 -1.28
CA LEU A 196 14.61 6.91 -1.47
C LEU A 196 15.93 7.11 -0.70
N PRO A 197 15.90 7.12 0.64
CA PRO A 197 17.09 7.33 1.45
C PRO A 197 18.11 6.21 1.23
N GLU A 198 19.33 6.44 1.68
CA GLU A 198 20.38 5.42 1.69
C GLU A 198 19.92 4.16 2.42
N ARG A 199 20.22 2.99 1.82
CA ARG A 199 19.68 1.71 2.30
C ARG A 199 20.06 1.39 3.74
N GLN A 200 21.32 1.64 4.14
CA GLN A 200 21.76 1.32 5.49
C GLN A 200 21.01 2.18 6.51
N LYS A 201 20.92 3.49 6.28
CA LYS A 201 20.16 4.42 7.13
C LYS A 201 18.70 4.01 7.27
N LEU A 202 18.09 3.54 6.16
CA LEU A 202 16.72 3.03 6.18
C LEU A 202 16.58 1.77 7.05
N TYR A 203 17.54 0.84 6.98
CA TYR A 203 17.52 -0.39 7.78
C TYR A 203 17.70 -0.09 9.28
N ASP A 204 18.58 0.83 9.63
CA ASP A 204 18.77 1.27 11.00
C ASP A 204 17.53 1.96 11.55
N ALA A 205 16.89 2.83 10.76
CA ALA A 205 15.62 3.46 11.11
C ALA A 205 14.49 2.45 11.30
N ILE A 206 14.43 1.39 10.48
CA ILE A 206 13.46 0.29 10.64
C ILE A 206 13.67 -0.45 11.95
N ASN A 207 14.92 -0.84 12.25
CA ASN A 207 15.23 -1.57 13.47
C ASN A 207 14.91 -0.72 14.72
N ASN A 208 15.38 0.52 14.77
CA ASN A 208 15.13 1.45 15.89
C ASN A 208 13.63 1.70 16.08
N ARG A 209 12.90 1.91 14.98
CA ARG A 209 11.45 2.09 15.06
C ARG A 209 10.75 0.84 15.61
N PHE A 210 11.19 -0.35 15.20
CA PHE A 210 10.61 -1.60 15.70
C PHE A 210 10.81 -1.74 17.21
N ASP A 211 12.01 -1.41 17.72
CA ASP A 211 12.28 -1.42 19.17
C ASP A 211 11.39 -0.44 19.93
N LEU A 212 11.15 0.74 19.36
CA LEU A 212 10.20 1.71 19.93
C LEU A 212 8.75 1.19 19.90
N MET A 213 8.35 0.47 18.85
CA MET A 213 7.02 -0.13 18.74
C MET A 213 6.83 -1.22 19.80
N MET A 214 7.84 -2.05 20.07
CA MET A 214 7.82 -3.02 21.16
C MET A 214 7.59 -2.34 22.52
N LYS A 215 8.33 -1.28 22.81
CA LYS A 215 8.16 -0.49 24.04
C LYS A 215 6.77 0.17 24.15
N LYS A 216 6.12 0.48 23.03
CA LYS A 216 4.77 1.07 22.98
C LYS A 216 3.63 0.05 23.07
N GLY A 217 3.93 -1.25 23.19
CA GLY A 217 2.94 -2.30 23.35
C GLY A 217 2.53 -3.01 22.05
N LEU A 218 3.46 -3.08 21.07
CA LEU A 218 3.24 -3.83 19.83
C LEU A 218 2.83 -5.27 20.12
N LEU A 219 3.49 -5.93 21.09
CA LEU A 219 3.21 -7.31 21.45
C LEU A 219 1.75 -7.49 21.90
N ASN A 220 1.24 -6.58 22.74
CA ASN A 220 -0.16 -6.63 23.20
C ASN A 220 -1.16 -6.37 22.05
N GLU A 221 -0.78 -5.52 21.06
CA GLU A 221 -1.61 -5.32 19.87
C GLU A 221 -1.66 -6.59 19.01
N ALA A 222 -0.52 -7.25 18.81
CA ALA A 222 -0.42 -8.49 18.06
C ALA A 222 -1.20 -9.64 18.73
N GLU A 223 -1.11 -9.77 20.06
CA GLU A 223 -1.81 -10.80 20.84
C GLU A 223 -3.34 -10.64 20.74
N ARG A 224 -3.86 -9.40 20.85
CA ARG A 224 -5.30 -9.14 20.67
C ARG A 224 -5.80 -9.56 19.29
N ILE A 225 -5.00 -9.40 18.26
CA ILE A 225 -5.38 -9.83 16.90
C ILE A 225 -5.26 -11.35 16.76
N PHE A 226 -4.25 -11.96 17.36
CA PHE A 226 -4.09 -13.41 17.40
C PHE A 226 -5.29 -14.10 18.04
N THR A 227 -5.75 -13.61 19.21
CA THR A 227 -6.91 -14.16 19.93
C THR A 227 -8.25 -13.99 19.20
N LYS A 228 -8.36 -13.01 18.30
CA LYS A 228 -9.57 -12.81 17.49
C LYS A 228 -9.77 -13.84 16.39
N ASN A 229 -8.77 -14.68 16.11
CA ASN A 229 -8.80 -15.73 15.08
C ASN A 229 -9.34 -15.23 13.72
N ILE A 230 -8.82 -14.08 13.26
CA ILE A 230 -9.20 -13.46 11.99
C ILE A 230 -8.78 -14.37 10.83
N ASP A 231 -9.63 -14.49 9.80
CA ASP A 231 -9.33 -15.26 8.58
C ASP A 231 -7.95 -14.89 8.02
N PRO A 232 -7.00 -15.85 7.95
CA PRO A 232 -5.63 -15.63 7.47
C PRO A 232 -5.54 -15.09 6.03
N SER A 233 -6.61 -15.21 5.24
CA SER A 233 -6.68 -14.72 3.86
C SER A 233 -6.95 -13.21 3.78
N LEU A 234 -7.38 -12.56 4.87
CA LEU A 234 -7.70 -11.14 4.89
C LEU A 234 -6.45 -10.26 4.79
N PRO A 235 -6.56 -9.08 4.15
CA PRO A 235 -5.40 -8.21 3.95
C PRO A 235 -4.72 -7.74 5.24
N ILE A 236 -5.45 -7.55 6.33
CA ILE A 236 -4.91 -7.17 7.64
C ILE A 236 -3.83 -8.17 8.11
N MET A 237 -4.02 -9.46 7.82
CA MET A 237 -3.10 -10.53 8.20
C MET A 237 -1.77 -10.49 7.44
N LYS A 238 -1.60 -9.57 6.48
CA LYS A 238 -0.34 -9.33 5.78
C LYS A 238 0.56 -8.33 6.50
N ALA A 239 0.10 -7.77 7.63
CA ALA A 239 0.90 -6.83 8.42
C ALA A 239 2.17 -7.52 8.96
N ILE A 240 3.31 -6.94 8.60
CA ILE A 240 4.61 -7.40 9.10
C ILE A 240 4.76 -6.94 10.55
N GLY A 241 5.22 -7.83 11.41
CA GLY A 241 5.21 -7.61 12.86
C GLY A 241 3.92 -8.09 13.52
N LEU A 242 3.03 -8.74 12.77
CA LEU A 242 1.85 -9.43 13.30
C LEU A 242 2.05 -10.95 13.27
N ARG A 243 2.15 -11.51 12.08
CA ARG A 243 2.25 -12.97 11.89
C ARG A 243 3.53 -13.57 12.44
N GLU A 244 4.59 -12.80 12.56
CA GLU A 244 5.85 -13.24 13.12
C GLU A 244 5.76 -13.54 14.63
N PHE A 245 4.77 -12.96 15.33
CA PHE A 245 4.52 -13.25 16.74
C PHE A 245 3.57 -14.45 16.98
N PHE A 246 2.86 -14.94 15.97
CA PHE A 246 1.93 -16.05 16.15
C PHE A 246 2.62 -17.33 16.65
N PRO A 247 3.77 -17.78 16.10
CA PRO A 247 4.51 -18.90 16.66
C PRO A 247 5.00 -18.67 18.09
N TYR A 248 5.31 -17.43 18.48
CA TYR A 248 5.63 -17.10 19.88
C TYR A 248 4.41 -17.28 20.80
N PHE A 249 3.24 -16.83 20.39
CA PHE A 249 2.00 -17.00 21.18
C PHE A 249 1.58 -18.48 21.27
N SER A 250 1.94 -19.29 20.28
CA SER A 250 1.73 -20.75 20.31
C SER A 250 2.81 -21.52 21.09
N GLY A 251 3.88 -20.85 21.54
CA GLY A 251 4.99 -21.49 22.26
C GLY A 251 6.04 -22.17 21.39
N ASP A 252 6.01 -21.97 20.06
CA ASP A 252 6.89 -22.65 19.10
C ASP A 252 8.28 -22.00 19.01
N ILE A 253 8.37 -20.66 19.26
CA ILE A 253 9.62 -19.90 19.21
C ILE A 253 9.72 -18.91 20.38
N SER A 254 10.92 -18.43 20.67
CA SER A 254 11.15 -17.38 21.66
C SER A 254 10.70 -15.99 21.18
N LEU A 255 10.49 -15.07 22.12
CA LEU A 255 10.18 -13.66 21.80
C LEU A 255 11.29 -13.00 20.98
N ASP A 256 12.56 -13.28 21.32
CA ASP A 256 13.71 -12.72 20.61
C ASP A 256 13.76 -13.20 19.16
N GLU A 257 13.45 -14.44 18.90
CA GLU A 257 13.33 -14.98 17.54
C GLU A 257 12.20 -14.31 16.77
N ALA A 258 11.01 -14.14 17.36
CA ALA A 258 9.90 -13.46 16.74
C ALA A 258 10.25 -12.01 16.36
N VAL A 259 10.88 -11.26 17.27
CA VAL A 259 11.36 -9.88 17.04
C VAL A 259 12.41 -9.85 15.93
N HIS A 260 13.36 -10.78 15.93
CA HIS A 260 14.38 -10.87 14.88
C HIS A 260 13.76 -11.13 13.49
N LEU A 261 12.79 -12.03 13.41
CA LEU A 261 12.03 -12.35 12.21
C LEU A 261 11.26 -11.13 11.69
N ALA A 262 10.56 -10.42 12.58
CA ALA A 262 9.78 -9.25 12.24
C ALA A 262 10.66 -8.09 11.70
N LYS A 263 11.78 -7.80 12.37
CA LYS A 263 12.77 -6.82 11.88
C LYS A 263 13.33 -7.21 10.51
N ARG A 264 13.70 -8.48 10.32
CA ARG A 264 14.19 -9.01 9.04
C ARG A 264 13.16 -8.84 7.93
N ASN A 265 11.90 -9.19 8.18
CA ASN A 265 10.82 -9.12 7.21
C ASN A 265 10.45 -7.66 6.90
N SER A 266 10.54 -6.75 7.88
CA SER A 266 10.37 -5.31 7.68
C SER A 266 11.44 -4.73 6.73
N ARG A 267 12.72 -5.12 6.89
CA ARG A 267 13.80 -4.72 5.95
C ARG A 267 13.57 -5.30 4.55
N ARG A 268 13.13 -6.56 4.44
CA ARG A 268 12.78 -7.18 3.16
C ARG A 268 11.60 -6.48 2.49
N PHE A 269 10.61 -6.07 3.25
CA PHE A 269 9.48 -5.29 2.74
C PHE A 269 9.92 -3.92 2.22
N ALA A 270 10.71 -3.19 2.99
CA ALA A 270 11.28 -1.91 2.56
C ALA A 270 12.11 -2.05 1.27
N LYS A 271 12.90 -3.14 1.13
CA LYS A 271 13.64 -3.45 -0.10
C LYS A 271 12.68 -3.64 -1.29
N ARG A 272 11.57 -4.38 -1.09
CA ARG A 272 10.57 -4.56 -2.16
C ARG A 272 9.90 -3.23 -2.54
N GLN A 273 9.52 -2.40 -1.56
CA GLN A 273 8.98 -1.06 -1.82
C GLN A 273 9.96 -0.20 -2.60
N PHE A 274 11.23 -0.17 -2.18
CA PHE A 274 12.29 0.58 -2.84
C PHE A 274 12.47 0.18 -4.31
N THR A 275 12.56 -1.13 -4.58
CA THR A 275 12.66 -1.67 -5.94
C THR A 275 11.42 -1.32 -6.76
N TRP A 276 10.24 -1.45 -6.17
CA TRP A 276 8.97 -1.14 -6.83
C TRP A 276 8.89 0.34 -7.21
N PHE A 277 9.19 1.25 -6.28
CA PHE A 277 9.16 2.69 -6.53
C PHE A 277 10.11 3.08 -7.66
N ARG A 278 11.34 2.61 -7.64
CA ARG A 278 12.30 2.88 -8.72
C ARG A 278 11.87 2.33 -10.08
N GLY A 279 11.18 1.21 -10.11
CA GLY A 279 10.73 0.58 -11.35
C GLY A 279 9.42 1.14 -11.90
N GLN A 280 8.51 1.57 -11.05
CA GLN A 280 7.13 1.91 -11.41
C GLN A 280 6.78 3.41 -11.33
N LEU A 281 7.40 4.16 -10.43
CA LEU A 281 7.16 5.60 -10.31
C LEU A 281 8.15 6.41 -11.15
N LYS A 282 8.15 6.15 -12.46
CA LYS A 282 8.94 6.93 -13.39
C LYS A 282 8.46 8.38 -13.41
N ASN A 283 9.39 9.34 -13.56
CA ASN A 283 9.10 10.78 -13.58
C ASN A 283 8.57 11.36 -12.25
N TRP A 284 8.77 10.66 -11.13
CA TRP A 284 8.62 11.22 -9.81
C TRP A 284 9.92 11.89 -9.37
N TYR A 285 9.82 12.97 -8.58
CA TYR A 285 10.99 13.64 -8.03
C TYR A 285 11.63 12.73 -6.96
N GLU A 286 12.84 12.22 -7.23
CA GLU A 286 13.54 11.37 -6.27
C GLU A 286 14.19 12.22 -5.17
N ILE A 287 13.91 11.89 -3.91
CA ILE A 287 14.45 12.57 -2.73
C ILE A 287 15.32 11.60 -1.93
N LYS A 288 16.60 11.94 -1.82
CA LYS A 288 17.62 11.22 -1.05
C LYS A 288 18.23 12.08 0.07
N THR A 289 18.13 13.41 -0.06
CA THR A 289 18.73 14.39 0.84
C THR A 289 17.75 15.48 1.24
N GLU A 290 18.06 16.20 2.30
CA GLU A 290 17.25 17.33 2.77
C GLU A 290 17.23 18.49 1.75
N VAL A 291 18.33 18.70 1.04
CA VAL A 291 18.40 19.71 -0.04
C VAL A 291 17.35 19.40 -1.12
N GLN A 292 17.24 18.13 -1.55
CA GLN A 292 16.27 17.74 -2.54
C GLN A 292 14.82 17.89 -2.05
N ARG A 293 14.56 17.76 -0.73
CA ARG A 293 13.24 18.08 -0.16
C ARG A 293 12.91 19.55 -0.35
N LYS A 294 13.81 20.45 0.05
CA LYS A 294 13.61 21.90 -0.10
C LYS A 294 13.39 22.29 -1.56
N ASN A 295 14.23 21.79 -2.47
CA ASN A 295 14.05 22.03 -3.90
C ASN A 295 12.70 21.55 -4.43
N PHE A 296 12.19 20.41 -3.92
CA PHE A 296 10.86 19.94 -4.31
C PHE A 296 9.77 20.87 -3.75
N GLU A 297 9.89 21.37 -2.53
CA GLU A 297 8.92 22.31 -1.94
C GLU A 297 8.85 23.62 -2.72
N GLU A 298 9.99 24.12 -3.21
CA GLU A 298 10.07 25.36 -4.00
C GLU A 298 9.37 25.27 -5.36
N ILE A 299 9.33 24.10 -5.98
CA ILE A 299 8.64 23.90 -7.27
C ILE A 299 7.13 23.67 -7.14
N ILE A 300 6.60 23.51 -5.92
CA ILE A 300 5.17 23.42 -5.69
C ILE A 300 4.58 24.84 -5.65
N PRO A 301 3.57 25.16 -6.47
CA PRO A 301 3.02 26.51 -6.48
C PRO A 301 2.28 26.82 -5.17
N HIS A 302 2.71 27.87 -4.47
CA HIS A 302 2.09 28.33 -3.22
C HIS A 302 0.77 29.08 -3.43
N LYS A 303 0.52 29.58 -4.65
CA LYS A 303 -0.70 30.33 -5.00
C LYS A 303 -1.26 29.87 -6.35
N VAL A 304 -2.48 29.56 -6.37
CA VAL A 304 -3.40 29.86 -7.47
C VAL A 304 -4.65 30.46 -6.86
#